data_91fe8c7a3bc9760e4416da406d2e1fbd
#
_entry.id   91fe8c7a3bc9760e4416da406d2e1fbd
#
_cell.length_a   1.000
_cell.length_b   1.000
_cell.length_c   1.000
_cell.angle_alpha   90.00
_cell.angle_beta   90.00
_cell.angle_gamma   90.00
#
_symmetry.space_group_name_H-M   'P 1'
#
loop_
_entity.id
_entity.type
_entity.pdbx_description
1 polymer ?
#
loop_
_entity_poly.entity_id
_entity_poly.type
_entity_poly.pdbx_seq_one_letter_code
_entity_poly.pdbx_strand_id
1 'polypeptide(L)'
;MKIELLSPHDISRLVEIEQQANPYPWQHSAFVSSFADSYFSYKLLDNAGNIVGFYIAQLILEQLELFNICVATDMQGRGYGKTLLQHFLQEGRSRGATDAFLEVRSTNHSAIALYEKCGFSKTGVRKNYYVQGDNKADAILMAIVI
;
A
#
# COMPACT_ATOMS: atom_id res chain seq x y z
N MET A 1 -13.71 -2.74 -13.70
CA MET A 1 -12.60 -2.93 -12.75
C MET A 1 -13.00 -3.95 -11.69
N LYS A 2 -12.09 -4.76 -11.27
CA LYS A 2 -12.33 -5.86 -10.35
C LYS A 2 -11.18 -5.95 -9.35
N ILE A 3 -11.48 -6.21 -8.07
CA ILE A 3 -10.47 -6.41 -7.03
C ILE A 3 -10.49 -7.87 -6.61
N GLU A 4 -9.33 -8.53 -6.68
CA GLU A 4 -9.17 -9.95 -6.36
C GLU A 4 -7.95 -10.16 -5.49
N LEU A 5 -7.92 -11.27 -4.74
CA LEU A 5 -6.76 -11.66 -3.94
C LEU A 5 -5.52 -11.83 -4.82
N LEU A 6 -4.39 -11.33 -4.33
CA LEU A 6 -3.08 -11.60 -4.92
C LEU A 6 -2.66 -13.04 -4.67
N SER A 7 -1.91 -13.59 -5.61
CA SER A 7 -1.25 -14.87 -5.46
C SER A 7 0.26 -14.73 -5.72
N PRO A 8 1.10 -15.69 -5.28
CA PRO A 8 2.53 -15.65 -5.58
C PRO A 8 2.86 -15.61 -7.08
N HIS A 9 1.95 -16.09 -7.94
CA HIS A 9 2.10 -16.03 -9.40
C HIS A 9 2.06 -14.59 -9.94
N ASP A 10 1.54 -13.64 -9.16
CA ASP A 10 1.42 -12.25 -9.59
C ASP A 10 2.69 -11.43 -9.33
N ILE A 11 3.67 -11.96 -8.57
CA ILE A 11 4.83 -11.19 -8.09
C ILE A 11 5.59 -10.51 -9.22
N SER A 12 5.82 -11.20 -10.34
CA SER A 12 6.56 -10.62 -11.46
C SER A 12 5.92 -9.33 -11.96
N ARG A 13 4.58 -9.31 -12.06
CA ARG A 13 3.85 -8.13 -12.48
C ARG A 13 3.87 -7.03 -11.43
N LEU A 14 3.81 -7.39 -10.14
CA LEU A 14 3.92 -6.42 -9.05
C LEU A 14 5.27 -5.71 -9.07
N VAL A 15 6.35 -6.46 -9.30
CA VAL A 15 7.70 -5.90 -9.43
C VAL A 15 7.78 -4.89 -10.57
N GLU A 16 7.19 -5.19 -11.73
CA GLU A 16 7.16 -4.27 -12.87
C GLU A 16 6.43 -2.97 -12.52
N ILE A 17 5.25 -3.06 -11.93
CA ILE A 17 4.46 -1.88 -11.55
C ILE A 17 5.23 -1.05 -10.53
N GLU A 18 5.78 -1.70 -9.52
CA GLU A 18 6.52 -1.05 -8.43
C GLU A 18 7.75 -0.30 -8.95
N GLN A 19 8.55 -0.94 -9.82
CA GLN A 19 9.75 -0.33 -10.37
C GLN A 19 9.45 0.90 -11.22
N GLN A 20 8.34 0.92 -11.94
CA GLN A 20 7.93 2.07 -12.74
C GLN A 20 7.35 3.20 -11.92
N ALA A 21 6.59 2.88 -10.89
CA ALA A 21 5.81 3.86 -10.14
C ALA A 21 6.51 4.41 -8.90
N ASN A 22 7.44 3.67 -8.31
CA ASN A 22 8.09 4.04 -7.05
C ASN A 22 9.58 4.28 -7.26
N PRO A 23 10.12 5.48 -6.92
CA PRO A 23 11.56 5.74 -7.03
C PRO A 23 12.41 4.88 -6.08
N TYR A 24 11.80 4.32 -5.04
CA TYR A 24 12.46 3.44 -4.06
C TYR A 24 11.70 2.12 -3.98
N PRO A 25 11.71 1.30 -5.05
CA PRO A 25 10.81 0.17 -5.18
C PRO A 25 11.17 -0.99 -4.25
N TRP A 26 10.13 -1.72 -3.83
CA TRP A 26 10.31 -3.01 -3.19
C TRP A 26 10.99 -3.98 -4.15
N GLN A 27 11.86 -4.83 -3.60
CA GLN A 27 12.48 -5.91 -4.33
C GLN A 27 11.57 -7.15 -4.34
N HIS A 28 11.87 -8.09 -5.23
CA HIS A 28 11.14 -9.35 -5.37
C HIS A 28 10.97 -10.07 -4.02
N SER A 29 12.03 -10.13 -3.20
CA SER A 29 12.03 -10.80 -1.90
C SER A 29 11.02 -10.22 -0.91
N ALA A 30 10.79 -8.91 -0.96
CA ALA A 30 9.80 -8.26 -0.10
C ALA A 30 8.38 -8.71 -0.45
N PHE A 31 8.09 -8.85 -1.74
CA PHE A 31 6.80 -9.38 -2.18
C PHE A 31 6.63 -10.85 -1.78
N VAL A 32 7.66 -11.66 -1.91
CA VAL A 32 7.61 -13.07 -1.48
C VAL A 32 7.26 -13.17 0.00
N SER A 33 7.90 -12.37 0.85
CA SER A 33 7.64 -12.37 2.30
C SER A 33 6.21 -11.95 2.65
N SER A 34 5.54 -11.24 1.76
CA SER A 34 4.19 -10.71 1.99
C SER A 34 3.08 -11.75 1.82
N PHE A 35 3.42 -13.01 1.58
CA PHE A 35 2.46 -14.10 1.50
C PHE A 35 2.42 -14.98 2.76
N ALA A 36 3.03 -14.53 3.87
CA ALA A 36 2.92 -15.20 5.16
C ALA A 36 1.49 -15.06 5.73
N ASP A 37 1.14 -15.90 6.71
CA ASP A 37 -0.24 -16.10 7.18
C ASP A 37 -0.98 -14.85 7.64
N SER A 38 -0.30 -13.90 8.28
CA SER A 38 -0.94 -12.69 8.80
C SER A 38 -1.17 -11.62 7.72
N TYR A 39 -0.62 -11.81 6.53
CA TYR A 39 -0.78 -10.86 5.42
C TYR A 39 -2.03 -11.16 4.61
N PHE A 40 -2.60 -10.10 4.04
CA PHE A 40 -3.59 -10.23 2.98
C PHE A 40 -3.35 -9.11 1.97
N SER A 41 -3.60 -9.41 0.70
CA SER A 41 -3.22 -8.50 -0.37
C SER A 41 -4.16 -8.67 -1.55
N TYR A 42 -4.45 -7.57 -2.20
CA TYR A 42 -5.41 -7.54 -3.30
C TYR A 42 -4.83 -6.82 -4.51
N LYS A 43 -5.29 -7.23 -5.66
CA LYS A 43 -4.95 -6.61 -6.95
C LYS A 43 -6.18 -5.98 -7.57
N LEU A 44 -5.97 -4.90 -8.30
CA LEU A 44 -6.97 -4.24 -9.11
C LEU A 44 -6.75 -4.64 -10.57
N LEU A 45 -7.78 -5.20 -11.18
CA LEU A 45 -7.74 -5.67 -12.56
C LEU A 45 -8.55 -4.73 -13.45
N ASP A 46 -8.05 -4.47 -14.66
CA ASP A 46 -8.83 -3.81 -15.70
C ASP A 46 -9.82 -4.78 -16.35
N ASN A 47 -10.61 -4.31 -17.31
CA ASN A 47 -11.62 -5.14 -17.97
C ASN A 47 -11.02 -6.26 -18.83
N ALA A 48 -9.74 -6.17 -19.19
CA ALA A 48 -9.02 -7.20 -19.92
C ALA A 48 -8.33 -8.22 -18.99
N GLY A 49 -8.42 -8.03 -17.67
CA GLY A 49 -7.81 -8.93 -16.68
C GLY A 49 -6.36 -8.60 -16.35
N ASN A 50 -5.86 -7.43 -16.76
CA ASN A 50 -4.49 -7.00 -16.44
C ASN A 50 -4.44 -6.35 -15.06
N ILE A 51 -3.37 -6.61 -14.31
CA ILE A 51 -3.14 -5.95 -13.02
C ILE A 51 -2.70 -4.52 -13.28
N VAL A 52 -3.44 -3.56 -12.72
CA VAL A 52 -3.16 -2.12 -12.85
C VAL A 52 -2.87 -1.46 -11.51
N GLY A 53 -3.01 -2.18 -10.42
CA GLY A 53 -2.70 -1.69 -9.08
C GLY A 53 -2.81 -2.80 -8.05
N PHE A 54 -2.34 -2.53 -6.84
CA PHE A 54 -2.38 -3.50 -5.75
C PHE A 54 -2.15 -2.82 -4.40
N TYR A 55 -2.47 -3.55 -3.33
CA TYR A 55 -1.98 -3.22 -2.00
C TYR A 55 -1.54 -4.46 -1.24
N ILE A 56 -0.61 -4.26 -0.32
CA ILE A 56 -0.10 -5.29 0.59
C ILE A 56 -0.42 -4.84 2.02
N ALA A 57 -1.07 -5.71 2.78
CA ALA A 57 -1.53 -5.41 4.14
C ALA A 57 -1.28 -6.57 5.08
N GLN A 58 -1.28 -6.27 6.37
CA GLN A 58 -1.17 -7.26 7.44
C GLN A 58 -2.17 -6.95 8.52
N LEU A 59 -2.80 -7.98 9.08
CA LEU A 59 -3.67 -7.85 10.23
C LEU A 59 -3.08 -8.68 11.37
N ILE A 60 -2.74 -8.02 12.47
CA ILE A 60 -2.28 -8.67 13.71
C ILE A 60 -3.22 -8.22 14.80
N LEU A 61 -3.94 -9.19 15.41
CA LEU A 61 -5.00 -8.92 16.35
C LEU A 61 -6.04 -7.98 15.71
N GLU A 62 -6.22 -6.79 16.25
CA GLU A 62 -7.20 -5.80 15.76
C GLU A 62 -6.53 -4.66 14.99
N GLN A 63 -5.21 -4.75 14.75
CA GLN A 63 -4.43 -3.70 14.12
C GLN A 63 -4.11 -4.06 12.68
N LEU A 64 -4.59 -3.21 11.78
CA LEU A 64 -4.37 -3.33 10.35
C LEU A 64 -3.20 -2.45 9.96
N GLU A 65 -2.28 -2.97 9.14
CA GLU A 65 -1.15 -2.19 8.65
C GLU A 65 -1.08 -2.25 7.13
N LEU A 66 -0.92 -1.09 6.50
CA LEU A 66 -0.70 -0.97 5.08
C LEU A 66 0.80 -0.89 4.82
N PHE A 67 1.34 -1.86 4.09
CA PHE A 67 2.78 -1.88 3.77
C PHE A 67 3.09 -1.30 2.41
N ASN A 68 2.19 -1.49 1.45
CA ASN A 68 2.40 -0.97 0.10
C ASN A 68 1.05 -0.77 -0.59
N ILE A 69 0.93 0.31 -1.33
CA ILE A 69 -0.20 0.56 -2.24
C ILE A 69 0.38 1.23 -3.48
N CYS A 70 0.03 0.70 -4.64
CA CYS A 70 0.64 1.16 -5.88
C CYS A 70 -0.34 1.03 -7.04
N VAL A 71 -0.34 2.04 -7.91
CA VAL A 71 -1.10 2.06 -9.16
C VAL A 71 -0.13 2.21 -10.31
N ALA A 72 -0.30 1.42 -11.37
CA ALA A 72 0.53 1.50 -12.56
C ALA A 72 0.57 2.94 -13.09
N THR A 73 1.74 3.37 -13.56
CA THR A 73 2.01 4.76 -13.91
C THR A 73 1.01 5.31 -14.93
N ASP A 74 0.67 4.53 -15.94
CA ASP A 74 -0.28 4.91 -16.99
C ASP A 74 -1.75 4.94 -16.53
N MET A 75 -2.02 4.43 -15.34
CA MET A 75 -3.37 4.38 -14.75
C MET A 75 -3.57 5.33 -13.58
N GLN A 76 -2.56 6.11 -13.23
CA GLN A 76 -2.64 7.08 -12.14
C GLN A 76 -3.53 8.28 -12.52
N GLY A 77 -4.00 9.00 -11.50
CA GLY A 77 -4.86 10.16 -11.69
C GLY A 77 -6.31 9.85 -12.02
N ARG A 78 -6.74 8.60 -11.85
CA ARG A 78 -8.11 8.14 -12.15
C ARG A 78 -8.91 7.71 -10.92
N GLY A 79 -8.35 7.89 -9.72
CA GLY A 79 -9.01 7.51 -8.47
C GLY A 79 -8.81 6.06 -8.05
N TYR A 80 -7.94 5.30 -8.70
CA TYR A 80 -7.73 3.89 -8.37
C TYR A 80 -6.99 3.69 -7.06
N GLY A 81 -6.09 4.59 -6.70
CA GLY A 81 -5.44 4.57 -5.38
C GLY A 81 -6.47 4.70 -4.25
N LYS A 82 -7.43 5.60 -4.41
CA LYS A 82 -8.54 5.76 -3.47
C LYS A 82 -9.40 4.51 -3.39
N THR A 83 -9.71 3.91 -4.53
CA THR A 83 -10.48 2.66 -4.61
C THR A 83 -9.79 1.53 -3.84
N LEU A 84 -8.49 1.36 -4.04
CA LEU A 84 -7.69 0.36 -3.33
C LEU A 84 -7.65 0.64 -1.83
N LEU A 85 -7.43 1.89 -1.44
CA LEU A 85 -7.36 2.27 -0.03
C LEU A 85 -8.69 2.05 0.68
N GLN A 86 -9.81 2.38 0.04
CA GLN A 86 -11.14 2.13 0.58
C GLN A 86 -11.41 0.63 0.74
N HIS A 87 -10.98 -0.17 -0.23
CA HIS A 87 -11.08 -1.63 -0.14
C HIS A 87 -10.25 -2.17 1.02
N PHE A 88 -9.03 -1.67 1.19
CA PHE A 88 -8.16 -2.03 2.31
C PHE A 88 -8.84 -1.79 3.66
N LEU A 89 -9.43 -0.62 3.87
CA LEU A 89 -10.12 -0.28 5.11
C LEU A 89 -11.37 -1.15 5.32
N GLN A 90 -12.15 -1.35 4.28
CA GLN A 90 -13.37 -2.16 4.36
C GLN A 90 -13.04 -3.63 4.63
N GLU A 91 -12.05 -4.18 3.96
CA GLU A 91 -11.60 -5.56 4.17
C GLU A 91 -11.05 -5.74 5.59
N GLY A 92 -10.30 -4.76 6.09
CA GLY A 92 -9.80 -4.76 7.46
C GLY A 92 -10.95 -4.79 8.48
N ARG A 93 -11.97 -3.97 8.28
CA ARG A 93 -13.16 -3.98 9.16
C ARG A 93 -13.83 -5.34 9.16
N SER A 94 -14.03 -5.94 7.99
CA SER A 94 -14.70 -7.24 7.89
C SER A 94 -13.89 -8.36 8.54
N ARG A 95 -12.59 -8.18 8.71
CA ARG A 95 -11.69 -9.12 9.40
C ARG A 95 -11.52 -8.81 10.89
N GLY A 96 -12.20 -7.79 11.41
CA GLY A 96 -12.20 -7.44 12.83
C GLY A 96 -11.20 -6.37 13.25
N ALA A 97 -10.59 -5.66 12.30
CA ALA A 97 -9.69 -4.55 12.61
C ALA A 97 -10.45 -3.38 13.23
N THR A 98 -9.85 -2.73 14.22
CA THR A 98 -10.38 -1.53 14.86
C THR A 98 -9.60 -0.28 14.47
N ASP A 99 -8.33 -0.45 14.10
CA ASP A 99 -7.42 0.64 13.74
C ASP A 99 -6.58 0.24 12.54
N ALA A 100 -6.19 1.23 11.74
CA ALA A 100 -5.26 1.03 10.64
C ALA A 100 -4.09 2.00 10.75
N PHE A 101 -2.91 1.54 10.38
CA PHE A 101 -1.64 2.26 10.49
C PHE A 101 -0.88 2.17 9.18
N LEU A 102 -0.09 3.19 8.91
CA LEU A 102 0.87 3.19 7.80
C LEU A 102 2.05 4.10 8.09
N GLU A 103 3.13 3.87 7.36
CA GLU A 103 4.29 4.76 7.30
C GLU A 103 4.47 5.19 5.85
N VAL A 104 4.78 6.47 5.64
CA VAL A 104 4.96 7.03 4.30
C VAL A 104 6.15 7.99 4.31
N ARG A 105 6.94 7.99 3.21
CA ARG A 105 8.01 8.98 3.05
C ARG A 105 7.44 10.40 3.16
N SER A 106 8.12 11.25 3.91
CA SER A 106 7.73 12.66 4.07
C SER A 106 7.69 13.41 2.72
N THR A 107 8.43 12.93 1.74
CA THR A 107 8.49 13.52 0.39
C THR A 107 7.38 13.02 -0.54
N ASN A 108 6.65 11.99 -0.15
CA ASN A 108 5.55 11.44 -0.96
C ASN A 108 4.25 12.20 -0.71
N HIS A 109 4.20 13.44 -1.20
CA HIS A 109 3.09 14.36 -0.93
C HIS A 109 1.74 13.88 -1.49
N SER A 110 1.75 13.21 -2.65
CA SER A 110 0.51 12.70 -3.26
C SER A 110 -0.10 11.57 -2.44
N ALA A 111 0.71 10.68 -1.89
CA ALA A 111 0.24 9.60 -1.02
C ALA A 111 -0.30 10.15 0.30
N ILE A 112 0.42 11.08 0.92
CA ILE A 112 -0.01 11.72 2.17
C ILE A 112 -1.37 12.40 1.98
N ALA A 113 -1.54 13.14 0.88
CA ALA A 113 -2.80 13.80 0.56
C ALA A 113 -3.95 12.79 0.39
N LEU A 114 -3.68 11.67 -0.26
CA LEU A 114 -4.67 10.59 -0.41
C LEU A 114 -5.08 10.02 0.95
N TYR A 115 -4.11 9.71 1.80
CA TYR A 115 -4.39 9.16 3.12
C TYR A 115 -5.19 10.12 3.99
N GLU A 116 -4.83 11.40 3.98
CA GLU A 116 -5.57 12.44 4.71
C GLU A 116 -7.02 12.56 4.22
N LYS A 117 -7.24 12.53 2.91
CA LYS A 117 -8.58 12.56 2.32
C LYS A 117 -9.43 11.37 2.76
N CYS A 118 -8.81 10.23 3.00
CA CYS A 118 -9.50 9.01 3.44
C CYS A 118 -9.64 8.91 4.97
N GLY A 119 -9.21 9.94 5.70
CA GLY A 119 -9.43 10.05 7.14
C GLY A 119 -8.25 9.73 8.02
N PHE A 120 -7.09 9.39 7.45
CA PHE A 120 -5.87 9.18 8.24
C PHE A 120 -5.37 10.50 8.81
N SER A 121 -4.84 10.44 10.03
CA SER A 121 -4.20 11.56 10.70
C SER A 121 -2.76 11.23 11.00
N LYS A 122 -1.88 12.24 10.93
CA LYS A 122 -0.49 12.12 11.32
C LYS A 122 -0.39 11.88 12.83
N THR A 123 0.35 10.84 13.23
CA THR A 123 0.56 10.49 14.63
C THR A 123 2.00 10.66 15.07
N GLY A 124 2.95 10.75 14.16
CA GLY A 124 4.35 10.92 14.50
C GLY A 124 5.26 10.99 13.29
N VAL A 125 6.56 11.11 13.58
CA VAL A 125 7.60 11.15 12.56
C VAL A 125 8.77 10.30 13.05
N ARG A 126 9.29 9.44 12.16
CA ARG A 126 10.57 8.77 12.38
C ARG A 126 11.62 9.47 11.54
N LYS A 127 12.53 10.17 12.17
CA LYS A 127 13.56 10.94 11.48
C LYS A 127 14.58 10.03 10.82
N ASN A 128 14.94 10.35 9.55
CA ASN A 128 15.94 9.63 8.78
C ASN A 128 15.68 8.12 8.69
N TYR A 129 14.40 7.71 8.69
CA TYR A 129 14.00 6.31 8.69
C TYR A 129 14.34 5.61 7.37
N TYR A 130 14.10 6.31 6.25
CA TYR A 130 14.44 5.81 4.92
C TYR A 130 15.85 6.27 4.57
N VAL A 131 16.75 5.32 4.35
CA VAL A 131 18.14 5.60 4.00
C VAL A 131 18.49 4.86 2.72
N GLN A 132 18.99 5.59 1.72
CA GLN A 132 19.49 5.02 0.47
C GLN A 132 20.74 5.78 0.05
N GLY A 133 21.91 5.16 0.28
CA GLY A 133 23.20 5.83 0.13
C GLY A 133 23.27 7.05 1.05
N ASP A 134 23.53 8.21 0.48
CA ASP A 134 23.56 9.49 1.19
C ASP A 134 22.20 10.15 1.32
N ASN A 135 21.17 9.60 0.66
CA ASN A 135 19.81 10.12 0.71
C ASN A 135 19.07 9.61 1.94
N LYS A 136 18.50 10.54 2.71
CA LYS A 136 17.70 10.23 3.89
C LYS A 136 16.34 10.92 3.77
N ALA A 137 15.32 10.26 4.25
CA ALA A 137 13.98 10.85 4.33
C ALA A 137 13.30 10.39 5.61
N ASP A 138 12.49 11.27 6.19
CA ASP A 138 11.68 10.94 7.35
C ASP A 138 10.50 10.06 6.94
N ALA A 139 10.04 9.24 7.87
CA ALA A 139 8.76 8.55 7.75
C ALA A 139 7.69 9.32 8.51
N ILE A 140 6.59 9.60 7.86
CA ILE A 140 5.38 10.12 8.50
C ILE A 140 4.55 8.91 8.94
N LEU A 141 4.21 8.85 10.22
CA LEU A 141 3.33 7.82 10.78
C LEU A 141 1.91 8.34 10.74
N MET A 142 1.01 7.54 10.20
CA MET A 142 -0.41 7.90 10.09
C MET A 142 -1.29 6.77 10.61
N ALA A 143 -2.46 7.12 11.14
CA ALA A 143 -3.41 6.16 11.66
C ALA A 143 -4.84 6.65 11.47
N ILE A 144 -5.77 5.69 11.50
CA ILE A 144 -7.21 5.93 11.46
C ILE A 144 -7.90 4.88 12.33
N VAL A 145 -8.93 5.31 13.05
CA VAL A 145 -9.86 4.39 13.75
C VAL A 145 -10.96 4.01 12.75
N ILE A 146 -11.19 2.72 12.60
CA ILE A 146 -12.13 2.24 11.58
C ILE A 146 -13.31 1.46 12.19
#